data_5e513d2d232d16ab3f39eb35f5cc386a
#
_entry.id   5e513d2d232d16ab3f39eb35f5cc386a
#
_cell.length_a   1.000
_cell.length_b   1.000
_cell.length_c   1.000
_cell.angle_alpha   90.00
_cell.angle_beta   90.00
_cell.angle_gamma   90.00
#
_symmetry.space_group_name_H-M   'P 1'
#
loop_
_entity.id
_entity.type
_entity.pdbx_description
1 polymer ?
#
loop_
_entity_poly.entity_id
_entity_poly.type
_entity_poly.pdbx_seq_one_letter_code
_entity_poly.pdbx_strand_id
1 'polypeptide(L)'
;MIGLAAHPSTTLVERVHGVLRTGPQTSIMLCREVLGLSEAPVVICDRIAVALLGSDPRIRRIPDGRWGLVPEVQDSPLLEECAFAVVDVETTGMRALGTDRITEIAVVVVCSGRREVVFESLVNPGRPIPPAIRAITNISDEMVRFAPSFAEVCDRVVEVLAGRVFVAHNARFDWNFINAEVRRARDLALDGPRLCTVRLARRLVKGIVSCGLDSLTHWFGFSNGSRHRAAGDALVTAELLERLLGLAREEGARTLQDLAAIESRRAPRRPR
;
A
#
# COMPACT_ATOMS: atom_id res chain seq x y z
N MET A 1 -7.61 3.79 5.24
CA MET A 1 -6.87 3.11 6.34
C MET A 1 -6.65 1.67 5.94
N ILE A 2 -5.55 1.04 6.35
CA ILE A 2 -5.27 -0.37 6.02
C ILE A 2 -6.27 -1.27 6.75
N GLY A 3 -6.82 -2.24 6.03
CA GLY A 3 -7.69 -3.28 6.56
C GLY A 3 -7.41 -4.63 5.89
N LEU A 4 -8.07 -5.66 6.37
CA LEU A 4 -8.12 -6.96 5.73
C LEU A 4 -9.39 -7.01 4.89
N ALA A 5 -9.23 -7.37 3.61
CA ALA A 5 -10.33 -7.74 2.76
C ALA A 5 -10.35 -9.26 2.58
N ALA A 6 -11.53 -9.87 2.57
CA ALA A 6 -11.65 -11.26 2.13
C ALA A 6 -11.06 -11.36 0.72
N HIS A 7 -10.32 -12.43 0.44
CA HIS A 7 -9.84 -12.70 -0.92
C HIS A 7 -11.08 -12.81 -1.82
N PRO A 8 -11.17 -12.04 -2.89
CA PRO A 8 -12.41 -11.96 -3.63
C PRO A 8 -12.70 -13.26 -4.37
N SER A 9 -13.53 -14.13 -3.81
CA SER A 9 -14.68 -14.54 -4.60
C SER A 9 -15.47 -13.25 -4.76
N THR A 10 -15.13 -12.47 -5.80
CA THR A 10 -15.68 -11.12 -5.96
C THR A 10 -17.18 -11.23 -6.00
N THR A 11 -17.86 -10.71 -4.99
CA THR A 11 -19.32 -10.62 -5.03
C THR A 11 -19.69 -9.91 -6.32
N LEU A 12 -20.84 -10.20 -6.89
CA LEU A 12 -21.31 -9.52 -8.12
C LEU A 12 -21.24 -8.00 -7.96
N VAL A 13 -21.51 -7.49 -6.77
CA VAL A 13 -21.42 -6.06 -6.43
C VAL A 13 -19.98 -5.53 -6.56
N GLU A 14 -18.99 -6.25 -6.07
CA GLU A 14 -17.59 -5.83 -6.21
C GLU A 14 -17.11 -5.85 -7.68
N ARG A 15 -17.61 -6.78 -8.48
CA ARG A 15 -17.35 -6.79 -9.93
C ARG A 15 -17.98 -5.57 -10.60
N VAL A 16 -19.23 -5.21 -10.24
CA VAL A 16 -19.87 -3.98 -10.71
C VAL A 16 -19.06 -2.75 -10.29
N HIS A 17 -18.60 -2.71 -9.04
CA HIS A 17 -17.73 -1.62 -8.55
C HIS A 17 -16.47 -1.45 -9.44
N GLY A 18 -15.84 -2.56 -9.80
CA GLY A 18 -14.68 -2.56 -10.71
C GLY A 18 -15.00 -1.92 -12.07
N VAL A 19 -16.15 -2.27 -12.65
CA VAL A 19 -16.63 -1.71 -13.93
C VAL A 19 -16.97 -0.22 -13.80
N LEU A 20 -17.66 0.17 -12.72
CA LEU A 20 -18.08 1.57 -12.49
C LEU A 20 -16.90 2.52 -12.18
N ARG A 21 -15.74 2.02 -11.78
CA ARG A 21 -14.49 2.83 -11.66
C ARG A 21 -14.01 3.40 -13.01
N THR A 22 -14.39 2.79 -14.13
CA THR A 22 -14.05 3.29 -15.46
C THR A 22 -15.00 4.38 -15.94
N GLY A 23 -16.11 4.60 -15.23
CA GLY A 23 -17.14 5.57 -15.51
C GLY A 23 -18.55 5.00 -15.40
N PRO A 24 -19.59 5.87 -15.43
CA PRO A 24 -20.97 5.46 -15.35
C PRO A 24 -21.41 4.52 -16.48
N GLN A 25 -22.16 3.46 -16.14
CA GLN A 25 -22.56 2.40 -17.06
C GLN A 25 -24.08 2.19 -17.09
N THR A 26 -24.60 1.71 -18.23
CA THR A 26 -26.01 1.31 -18.35
C THR A 26 -26.25 -0.03 -17.69
N SER A 27 -27.51 -0.31 -17.28
CA SER A 27 -27.90 -1.63 -16.74
C SER A 27 -27.58 -2.77 -17.72
N ILE A 28 -27.72 -2.54 -19.03
CA ILE A 28 -27.37 -3.53 -20.07
C ILE A 28 -25.88 -3.85 -20.02
N MET A 29 -25.03 -2.81 -19.95
CA MET A 29 -23.57 -2.99 -19.92
C MET A 29 -23.14 -3.74 -18.67
N LEU A 30 -23.72 -3.42 -17.50
CA LEU A 30 -23.45 -4.12 -16.26
C LEU A 30 -23.89 -5.59 -16.32
N CYS A 31 -25.08 -5.87 -16.86
CA CYS A 31 -25.54 -7.24 -17.04
C CYS A 31 -24.61 -8.04 -17.98
N ARG A 32 -24.17 -7.44 -19.05
CA ARG A 32 -23.25 -8.06 -20.01
C ARG A 32 -21.89 -8.33 -19.39
N GLU A 33 -21.23 -7.32 -18.83
CA GLU A 33 -19.84 -7.39 -18.34
C GLU A 33 -19.70 -8.19 -17.03
N VAL A 34 -20.75 -8.13 -16.16
CA VAL A 34 -20.67 -8.73 -14.83
C VAL A 34 -21.39 -10.09 -14.76
N LEU A 35 -22.50 -10.24 -15.47
CA LEU A 35 -23.36 -11.44 -15.41
C LEU A 35 -23.24 -12.32 -16.68
N GLY A 36 -22.61 -11.83 -17.74
CA GLY A 36 -22.52 -12.55 -19.03
C GLY A 36 -23.87 -12.60 -19.81
N LEU A 37 -24.81 -11.72 -19.47
CA LEU A 37 -26.14 -11.67 -20.08
C LEU A 37 -26.14 -10.72 -21.28
N SER A 38 -25.67 -11.20 -22.44
CA SER A 38 -25.50 -10.38 -23.64
C SER A 38 -26.78 -10.06 -24.38
N GLU A 39 -27.84 -10.86 -24.23
CA GLU A 39 -29.10 -10.75 -25.00
C GLU A 39 -30.33 -10.46 -24.13
N ALA A 40 -30.11 -10.11 -22.84
CA ALA A 40 -31.23 -9.84 -21.93
C ALA A 40 -31.95 -8.53 -22.30
N PRO A 41 -33.30 -8.50 -22.32
CA PRO A 41 -34.09 -7.27 -22.56
C PRO A 41 -33.72 -6.18 -21.54
N VAL A 42 -33.75 -4.90 -21.99
CA VAL A 42 -33.44 -3.72 -21.15
C VAL A 42 -34.15 -3.73 -19.82
N VAL A 43 -35.48 -4.04 -19.84
CA VAL A 43 -36.31 -4.07 -18.64
C VAL A 43 -35.83 -5.12 -17.63
N ILE A 44 -35.35 -6.26 -18.12
CA ILE A 44 -34.78 -7.31 -17.25
C ILE A 44 -33.47 -6.85 -16.66
N CYS A 45 -32.56 -6.27 -17.48
CA CYS A 45 -31.31 -5.71 -17.01
C CYS A 45 -31.51 -4.61 -15.95
N ASP A 46 -32.48 -3.73 -16.16
CA ASP A 46 -32.82 -2.69 -15.16
C ASP A 46 -33.32 -3.29 -13.85
N ARG A 47 -34.19 -4.29 -13.90
CA ARG A 47 -34.68 -4.97 -12.69
C ARG A 47 -33.56 -5.66 -11.91
N ILE A 48 -32.65 -6.35 -12.63
CA ILE A 48 -31.50 -7.00 -12.03
C ILE A 48 -30.58 -5.95 -11.40
N ALA A 49 -30.27 -4.87 -12.12
CA ALA A 49 -29.42 -3.81 -11.62
C ALA A 49 -29.99 -3.14 -10.37
N VAL A 50 -31.30 -2.85 -10.35
CA VAL A 50 -31.98 -2.29 -9.17
C VAL A 50 -31.93 -3.26 -7.99
N ALA A 51 -32.21 -4.56 -8.20
CA ALA A 51 -32.18 -5.56 -7.15
C ALA A 51 -30.77 -5.78 -6.59
N LEU A 52 -29.75 -5.74 -7.46
CA LEU A 52 -28.34 -5.98 -7.08
C LEU A 52 -27.69 -4.77 -6.43
N LEU A 53 -27.98 -3.56 -6.91
CA LEU A 53 -27.24 -2.34 -6.61
C LEU A 53 -28.01 -1.33 -5.76
N GLY A 54 -29.36 -1.44 -5.74
CA GLY A 54 -30.21 -0.44 -5.10
C GLY A 54 -30.04 -0.27 -3.60
N SER A 55 -29.48 -1.27 -2.91
CA SER A 55 -29.16 -1.22 -1.48
C SER A 55 -27.69 -0.88 -1.18
N ASP A 56 -26.81 -0.79 -2.19
CA ASP A 56 -25.42 -0.45 -1.96
C ASP A 56 -25.23 1.08 -1.89
N PRO A 57 -24.86 1.65 -0.74
CA PRO A 57 -24.74 3.10 -0.57
C PRO A 57 -23.67 3.74 -1.44
N ARG A 58 -22.74 2.94 -1.97
CA ARG A 58 -21.62 3.40 -2.82
C ARG A 58 -22.03 3.57 -4.28
N ILE A 59 -23.23 3.09 -4.66
CA ILE A 59 -23.70 3.08 -6.05
C ILE A 59 -25.02 3.82 -6.12
N ARG A 60 -25.19 4.65 -7.14
CA ARG A 60 -26.47 5.33 -7.40
C ARG A 60 -26.82 5.35 -8.88
N ARG A 61 -28.10 5.50 -9.16
CA ARG A 61 -28.56 5.85 -10.50
C ARG A 61 -28.40 7.35 -10.70
N ILE A 62 -27.67 7.77 -11.74
CA ILE A 62 -27.47 9.18 -12.08
C ILE A 62 -28.61 9.69 -12.97
N PRO A 63 -28.77 11.03 -13.15
CA PRO A 63 -29.93 11.62 -13.85
C PRO A 63 -30.14 11.13 -15.28
N ASP A 64 -29.11 10.70 -15.98
CA ASP A 64 -29.18 10.16 -17.35
C ASP A 64 -29.60 8.67 -17.40
N GLY A 65 -29.91 8.07 -16.24
CA GLY A 65 -30.38 6.69 -16.11
C GLY A 65 -29.27 5.65 -15.97
N ARG A 66 -28.01 6.03 -16.08
CA ARG A 66 -26.87 5.14 -15.86
C ARG A 66 -26.61 4.91 -14.36
N TRP A 67 -25.90 3.85 -14.05
CA TRP A 67 -25.38 3.59 -12.71
C TRP A 67 -23.96 4.17 -12.61
N GLY A 68 -23.69 4.85 -11.52
CA GLY A 68 -22.39 5.42 -11.21
C GLY A 68 -22.04 5.23 -9.75
N LEU A 69 -20.76 5.33 -9.44
CA LEU A 69 -20.33 5.40 -8.05
C LEU A 69 -20.84 6.72 -7.45
N VAL A 70 -21.36 6.64 -6.24
CA VAL A 70 -21.50 7.83 -5.40
C VAL A 70 -20.08 8.33 -5.20
N PRO A 71 -19.75 9.57 -5.57
CA PRO A 71 -18.47 10.13 -5.16
C PRO A 71 -18.43 9.97 -3.63
N GLU A 72 -17.54 9.14 -3.13
CA GLU A 72 -17.19 9.21 -1.73
C GLU A 72 -16.66 10.62 -1.51
N VAL A 73 -17.49 11.50 -0.98
CA VAL A 73 -17.01 12.63 -0.22
C VAL A 73 -16.58 12.02 1.11
N GLN A 74 -15.58 11.16 1.06
CA GLN A 74 -14.76 10.93 2.22
C GLN A 74 -13.97 12.23 2.34
N ASP A 75 -14.30 13.02 3.35
CA ASP A 75 -13.38 14.03 3.86
C ASP A 75 -12.09 13.27 4.13
N SER A 76 -11.14 13.40 3.21
CA SER A 76 -9.86 12.71 3.33
C SER A 76 -9.24 13.18 4.64
N PRO A 77 -8.79 12.29 5.52
CA PRO A 77 -8.30 12.68 6.84
C PRO A 77 -7.18 13.71 6.70
N LEU A 78 -7.15 14.66 7.61
CA LEU A 78 -6.05 15.61 7.68
C LEU A 78 -4.74 14.87 7.93
N LEU A 79 -3.64 15.37 7.36
CA LEU A 79 -2.32 14.73 7.52
C LEU A 79 -1.88 14.63 8.99
N GLU A 80 -2.35 15.54 9.84
CA GLU A 80 -2.08 15.55 11.28
C GLU A 80 -2.90 14.51 12.06
N GLU A 81 -4.01 14.04 11.48
CA GLU A 81 -4.86 12.97 12.04
C GLU A 81 -4.40 11.58 11.59
N CYS A 82 -3.54 11.52 10.57
CA CYS A 82 -3.05 10.25 10.02
C CYS A 82 -1.97 9.65 10.92
N ALA A 83 -2.12 8.35 11.20
CA ALA A 83 -1.01 7.52 11.64
C ALA A 83 -0.41 6.79 10.42
N PHE A 84 0.90 6.89 10.26
CA PHE A 84 1.64 6.26 9.16
C PHE A 84 2.41 5.07 9.70
N ALA A 85 2.21 3.89 9.11
CA ALA A 85 3.02 2.70 9.37
C ALA A 85 4.14 2.65 8.33
N VAL A 86 5.33 3.05 8.72
CA VAL A 86 6.53 2.99 7.89
C VAL A 86 7.13 1.61 8.02
N VAL A 87 7.18 0.89 6.91
CA VAL A 87 7.57 -0.51 6.86
C VAL A 87 8.82 -0.67 6.02
N ASP A 88 9.68 -1.57 6.47
CA ASP A 88 10.79 -2.07 5.70
C ASP A 88 10.90 -3.58 5.88
N VAL A 89 11.24 -4.31 4.81
CA VAL A 89 11.42 -5.75 4.85
C VAL A 89 12.71 -6.17 4.17
N GLU A 90 13.45 -7.10 4.81
CA GLU A 90 14.50 -7.86 4.17
C GLU A 90 13.95 -9.20 3.66
N THR A 91 14.45 -9.68 2.54
CA THR A 91 13.86 -10.82 1.84
C THR A 91 14.92 -11.76 1.26
N THR A 92 14.54 -12.98 0.90
CA THR A 92 15.45 -13.93 0.22
C THR A 92 15.66 -13.61 -1.27
N GLY A 93 15.01 -12.57 -1.82
CA GLY A 93 15.10 -12.17 -3.22
C GLY A 93 14.06 -11.14 -3.61
N MET A 94 13.78 -10.99 -4.90
CA MET A 94 12.97 -9.88 -5.44
C MET A 94 11.54 -10.28 -5.84
N ARG A 95 11.16 -11.55 -5.71
CA ARG A 95 9.92 -12.10 -6.30
C ARG A 95 8.88 -12.45 -5.23
N ALA A 96 8.13 -11.48 -4.77
CA ALA A 96 7.07 -11.67 -3.76
C ALA A 96 6.03 -12.73 -4.13
N LEU A 97 5.62 -12.80 -5.42
CA LEU A 97 4.67 -13.80 -5.93
C LEU A 97 5.34 -15.14 -6.28
N GLY A 98 6.66 -15.24 -6.19
CA GLY A 98 7.43 -16.45 -6.39
C GLY A 98 7.67 -17.21 -5.08
N THR A 99 8.87 -17.77 -4.99
CA THR A 99 9.31 -18.54 -3.81
C THR A 99 10.08 -17.67 -2.80
N ASP A 100 10.34 -16.40 -3.09
CA ASP A 100 11.07 -15.55 -2.16
C ASP A 100 10.20 -15.18 -0.96
N ARG A 101 10.84 -15.05 0.19
CA ARG A 101 10.22 -14.92 1.50
C ARG A 101 10.84 -13.77 2.28
N ILE A 102 10.11 -13.23 3.24
CA ILE A 102 10.62 -12.25 4.20
C ILE A 102 11.59 -12.94 5.18
N THR A 103 12.70 -12.26 5.47
CA THR A 103 13.73 -12.67 6.46
C THR A 103 13.79 -11.73 7.66
N GLU A 104 13.38 -10.48 7.50
CA GLU A 104 13.24 -9.49 8.56
C GLU A 104 12.12 -8.52 8.20
N ILE A 105 11.41 -8.01 9.19
CA ILE A 105 10.40 -6.98 9.03
C ILE A 105 10.47 -6.00 10.19
N ALA A 106 10.32 -4.71 9.90
CA ALA A 106 10.17 -3.68 10.91
C ALA A 106 9.03 -2.74 10.54
N VAL A 107 8.34 -2.24 11.55
CA VAL A 107 7.27 -1.24 11.44
C VAL A 107 7.53 -0.11 12.43
N VAL A 108 7.67 1.09 11.91
CA VAL A 108 7.77 2.32 12.67
C VAL A 108 6.49 3.12 12.48
N VAL A 109 5.81 3.46 13.55
CA VAL A 109 4.63 4.34 13.49
C VAL A 109 5.07 5.80 13.60
N VAL A 110 4.63 6.62 12.67
CA VAL A 110 4.74 8.08 12.72
C VAL A 110 3.35 8.65 12.95
N CYS A 111 3.17 9.31 14.07
CA CYS A 111 1.90 9.93 14.45
C CYS A 111 2.16 11.18 15.29
N SER A 112 1.54 12.30 14.96
CA SER A 112 1.66 13.56 15.71
C SER A 112 3.11 13.99 16.00
N GLY A 113 4.01 13.81 15.02
CA GLY A 113 5.43 14.16 15.12
C GLY A 113 6.26 13.25 16.04
N ARG A 114 5.74 12.08 16.40
CA ARG A 114 6.45 11.03 17.15
C ARG A 114 6.73 9.84 16.26
N ARG A 115 7.88 9.21 16.47
CA ARG A 115 8.30 7.97 15.82
C ARG A 115 8.50 6.89 16.86
N GLU A 116 7.89 5.73 16.65
CA GLU A 116 8.00 4.58 17.55
C GLU A 116 8.14 3.29 16.74
N VAL A 117 9.14 2.48 17.07
CA VAL A 117 9.26 1.10 16.55
C VAL A 117 8.21 0.26 17.30
N VAL A 118 7.13 -0.08 16.60
CA VAL A 118 6.00 -0.84 17.20
C VAL A 118 6.10 -2.33 16.93
N PHE A 119 6.92 -2.71 15.94
CA PHE A 119 7.18 -4.11 15.62
C PHE A 119 8.52 -4.25 14.92
N GLU A 120 9.30 -5.25 15.33
CA GLU A 120 10.54 -5.68 14.70
C GLU A 120 10.70 -7.19 14.91
N SER A 121 11.02 -7.93 13.86
CA SER A 121 11.27 -9.37 13.97
C SER A 121 12.13 -9.87 12.82
N LEU A 122 13.13 -10.71 13.14
CA LEU A 122 13.64 -11.69 12.19
C LEU A 122 12.53 -12.68 11.89
N VAL A 123 12.52 -13.20 10.67
CA VAL A 123 11.51 -14.19 10.20
C VAL A 123 12.24 -15.37 9.58
N ASN A 124 11.88 -16.57 10.00
CA ASN A 124 12.36 -17.78 9.34
C ASN A 124 11.69 -17.93 7.98
N PRO A 125 12.44 -17.81 6.87
CA PRO A 125 11.85 -17.90 5.53
C PRO A 125 11.48 -19.34 5.12
N GLY A 126 11.84 -20.36 5.91
CA GLY A 126 11.66 -21.77 5.58
C GLY A 126 12.47 -22.25 4.38
N ARG A 127 13.51 -21.50 3.99
CA ARG A 127 14.39 -21.78 2.87
C ARG A 127 15.76 -21.13 3.06
N PRO A 128 16.83 -21.61 2.40
CA PRO A 128 18.15 -20.99 2.47
C PRO A 128 18.12 -19.54 1.91
N ILE A 129 18.88 -18.66 2.56
CA ILE A 129 19.08 -17.29 2.12
C ILE A 129 20.24 -17.29 1.09
N PRO A 130 20.01 -16.80 -0.16
CA PRO A 130 21.06 -16.78 -1.18
C PRO A 130 22.31 -15.99 -0.73
N PRO A 131 23.54 -16.44 -1.08
CA PRO A 131 24.77 -15.78 -0.64
C PRO A 131 24.82 -14.28 -0.98
N ALA A 132 24.32 -13.90 -2.17
CA ALA A 132 24.28 -12.50 -2.58
C ALA A 132 23.38 -11.65 -1.68
N ILE A 133 22.26 -12.21 -1.20
CA ILE A 133 21.36 -11.53 -0.26
C ILE A 133 21.97 -11.42 1.12
N ARG A 134 22.61 -12.49 1.61
CA ARG A 134 23.35 -12.45 2.89
C ARG A 134 24.43 -11.37 2.91
N ALA A 135 25.13 -11.20 1.78
CA ALA A 135 26.16 -10.18 1.66
C ALA A 135 25.61 -8.74 1.73
N ILE A 136 24.34 -8.53 1.34
CA ILE A 136 23.68 -7.21 1.38
C ILE A 136 23.06 -6.96 2.76
N THR A 137 22.26 -7.92 3.25
CA THR A 137 21.43 -7.74 4.45
C THR A 137 22.17 -8.08 5.75
N ASN A 138 23.31 -8.78 5.65
CA ASN A 138 24.02 -9.38 6.79
C ASN A 138 23.14 -10.33 7.63
N ILE A 139 22.07 -10.89 7.04
CA ILE A 139 21.21 -11.88 7.70
C ILE A 139 21.64 -13.27 7.25
N SER A 140 22.09 -14.10 8.19
CA SER A 140 22.50 -15.48 7.92
C SER A 140 21.38 -16.49 8.19
N ASP A 141 21.53 -17.69 7.65
CA ASP A 141 20.60 -18.78 7.92
C ASP A 141 20.54 -19.15 9.43
N GLU A 142 21.67 -19.02 10.14
CA GLU A 142 21.75 -19.24 11.59
C GLU A 142 20.92 -18.23 12.36
N MET A 143 20.92 -16.96 11.95
CA MET A 143 20.17 -15.89 12.62
C MET A 143 18.66 -16.14 12.56
N VAL A 144 18.16 -16.64 11.42
CA VAL A 144 16.73 -16.86 11.21
C VAL A 144 16.29 -18.27 11.59
N ARG A 145 17.20 -19.17 11.91
CA ARG A 145 16.92 -20.59 12.16
C ARG A 145 15.83 -20.83 13.22
N PHE A 146 15.88 -20.05 14.30
CA PHE A 146 14.95 -20.13 15.43
C PHE A 146 13.99 -18.95 15.50
N ALA A 147 14.01 -18.07 14.49
CA ALA A 147 13.05 -16.99 14.39
C ALA A 147 11.66 -17.56 14.04
N PRO A 148 10.58 -16.85 14.41
CA PRO A 148 9.23 -17.26 14.04
C PRO A 148 9.07 -17.24 12.52
N SER A 149 8.23 -18.12 11.99
CA SER A 149 7.75 -18.03 10.61
C SER A 149 6.87 -16.79 10.44
N PHE A 150 6.66 -16.33 9.19
CA PHE A 150 5.73 -15.22 8.98
C PHE A 150 4.30 -15.54 9.44
N ALA A 151 3.87 -16.79 9.33
CA ALA A 151 2.55 -17.24 9.79
C ALA A 151 2.35 -17.01 11.30
N GLU A 152 3.40 -17.15 12.10
CA GLU A 152 3.35 -16.92 13.55
C GLU A 152 3.30 -15.43 13.92
N VAL A 153 3.90 -14.56 13.14
CA VAL A 153 3.89 -13.11 13.39
C VAL A 153 2.80 -12.36 12.59
N CYS A 154 2.10 -13.04 11.69
CA CYS A 154 1.16 -12.46 10.74
C CYS A 154 0.10 -11.59 11.42
N ASP A 155 -0.53 -12.09 12.48
CA ASP A 155 -1.62 -11.38 13.16
C ASP A 155 -1.10 -10.09 13.82
N ARG A 156 0.10 -10.12 14.37
CA ARG A 156 0.74 -8.94 14.92
C ARG A 156 1.12 -7.93 13.85
N VAL A 157 1.63 -8.38 12.70
CA VAL A 157 1.92 -7.51 11.55
C VAL A 157 0.63 -6.83 11.07
N VAL A 158 -0.45 -7.59 10.91
CA VAL A 158 -1.75 -7.03 10.50
C VAL A 158 -2.27 -6.02 11.52
N GLU A 159 -2.18 -6.31 12.80
CA GLU A 159 -2.61 -5.43 13.89
C GLU A 159 -1.85 -4.08 13.86
N VAL A 160 -0.52 -4.12 13.72
CA VAL A 160 0.26 -2.87 13.67
C VAL A 160 0.10 -2.08 12.38
N LEU A 161 -0.41 -2.69 11.33
CA LEU A 161 -0.75 -1.99 10.08
C LEU A 161 -2.18 -1.47 10.08
N ALA A 162 -3.09 -2.09 10.83
CA ALA A 162 -4.51 -1.77 10.81
C ALA A 162 -4.77 -0.31 11.19
N GLY A 163 -5.68 0.32 10.47
CA GLY A 163 -6.07 1.70 10.73
C GLY A 163 -4.99 2.76 10.39
N ARG A 164 -3.92 2.42 9.70
CA ARG A 164 -2.82 3.33 9.35
C ARG A 164 -2.65 3.47 7.84
N VAL A 165 -1.87 4.44 7.42
CA VAL A 165 -1.40 4.59 6.04
C VAL A 165 -0.10 3.83 5.90
N PHE A 166 -0.03 2.87 4.98
CA PHE A 166 1.21 2.15 4.70
C PHE A 166 2.22 3.06 4.01
N VAL A 167 3.45 3.08 4.49
CA VAL A 167 4.55 3.85 3.89
C VAL A 167 5.78 2.96 3.78
N ALA A 168 6.49 3.02 2.65
CA ALA A 168 7.81 2.41 2.53
C ALA A 168 8.68 3.15 1.50
N HIS A 169 9.99 2.88 1.54
CA HIS A 169 10.92 3.38 0.55
C HIS A 169 10.96 2.42 -0.64
N ASN A 170 10.23 2.72 -1.74
CA ASN A 170 9.81 1.82 -2.81
C ASN A 170 8.64 0.90 -2.41
N ALA A 171 7.60 1.49 -1.85
CA ALA A 171 6.46 0.84 -1.20
C ALA A 171 5.83 -0.35 -1.97
N ARG A 172 5.97 -0.41 -3.30
CA ARG A 172 5.48 -1.56 -4.09
C ARG A 172 6.18 -2.86 -3.70
N PHE A 173 7.46 -2.79 -3.36
CA PHE A 173 8.25 -3.96 -2.99
C PHE A 173 7.75 -4.54 -1.65
N ASP A 174 7.77 -3.75 -0.59
CA ASP A 174 7.41 -4.15 0.76
C ASP A 174 5.94 -4.58 0.83
N TRP A 175 5.06 -3.79 0.24
CA TRP A 175 3.64 -4.13 0.15
C TRP A 175 3.39 -5.48 -0.50
N ASN A 176 4.05 -5.76 -1.63
CA ASN A 176 3.85 -7.01 -2.35
C ASN A 176 4.33 -8.21 -1.52
N PHE A 177 5.46 -8.09 -0.82
CA PHE A 177 5.96 -9.15 0.03
C PHE A 177 5.04 -9.41 1.22
N ILE A 178 4.67 -8.37 1.97
CA ILE A 178 3.77 -8.54 3.12
C ILE A 178 2.43 -9.11 2.67
N ASN A 179 1.85 -8.60 1.59
CA ASN A 179 0.58 -9.08 1.08
C ASN A 179 0.65 -10.54 0.61
N ALA A 180 1.76 -10.95 -0.02
CA ALA A 180 1.97 -12.34 -0.40
C ALA A 180 2.10 -13.27 0.83
N GLU A 181 2.77 -12.81 1.88
CA GLU A 181 2.91 -13.56 3.12
C GLU A 181 1.58 -13.65 3.91
N VAL A 182 0.81 -12.55 3.99
CA VAL A 182 -0.52 -12.54 4.61
C VAL A 182 -1.46 -13.51 3.87
N ARG A 183 -1.43 -13.53 2.54
CA ARG A 183 -2.20 -14.49 1.75
C ARG A 183 -1.82 -15.94 2.06
N ARG A 184 -0.52 -16.23 2.14
CA ARG A 184 -0.05 -17.59 2.47
C ARG A 184 -0.46 -18.01 3.87
N ALA A 185 -0.44 -17.08 4.82
CA ALA A 185 -0.70 -17.38 6.23
C ALA A 185 -2.19 -17.43 6.58
N ARG A 186 -3.03 -16.62 5.94
CA ARG A 186 -4.44 -16.39 6.35
C ARG A 186 -5.45 -16.45 5.22
N ASP A 187 -5.02 -16.60 3.96
CA ASP A 187 -5.88 -16.46 2.76
C ASP A 187 -6.63 -15.12 2.70
N LEU A 188 -6.02 -14.07 3.24
CA LEU A 188 -6.53 -12.70 3.25
C LEU A 188 -5.59 -11.80 2.46
N ALA A 189 -6.07 -10.64 2.06
CA ALA A 189 -5.27 -9.60 1.41
C ALA A 189 -5.35 -8.30 2.22
N LEU A 190 -4.22 -7.60 2.30
CA LEU A 190 -4.22 -6.23 2.80
C LEU A 190 -4.82 -5.31 1.76
N ASP A 191 -5.62 -4.36 2.21
CA ASP A 191 -6.13 -3.25 1.41
C ASP A 191 -5.96 -1.93 2.18
N GLY A 192 -5.87 -0.82 1.46
CA GLY A 192 -5.77 0.50 2.06
C GLY A 192 -4.76 1.43 1.38
N PRO A 193 -4.67 2.68 1.90
CA PRO A 193 -3.82 3.72 1.35
C PRO A 193 -2.33 3.39 1.52
N ARG A 194 -1.57 3.69 0.47
CA ARG A 194 -0.12 3.45 0.39
C ARG A 194 0.58 4.68 -0.12
N LEU A 195 1.70 5.01 0.48
CA LEU A 195 2.59 6.10 0.05
C LEU A 195 4.00 5.57 -0.17
N CYS A 196 4.63 6.04 -1.24
CA CYS A 196 6.00 5.69 -1.58
C CYS A 196 6.91 6.91 -1.42
N THR A 197 7.84 6.86 -0.47
CA THR A 197 8.75 7.99 -0.23
C THR A 197 9.64 8.29 -1.44
N VAL A 198 10.00 7.29 -2.26
CA VAL A 198 10.71 7.52 -3.54
C VAL A 198 9.88 8.37 -4.49
N ARG A 199 8.58 8.07 -4.59
CA ARG A 199 7.67 8.79 -5.50
C ARG A 199 7.41 10.21 -5.00
N LEU A 200 7.21 10.40 -3.70
CA LEU A 200 7.07 11.72 -3.08
C LEU A 200 8.36 12.55 -3.24
N ALA A 201 9.52 11.98 -2.92
CA ALA A 201 10.79 12.67 -3.03
C ALA A 201 11.08 13.17 -4.46
N ARG A 202 10.75 12.36 -5.48
CA ARG A 202 10.89 12.76 -6.90
C ARG A 202 10.09 14.00 -7.27
N ARG A 203 9.09 14.37 -6.50
CA ARG A 203 8.19 15.50 -6.78
C ARG A 203 8.49 16.70 -5.90
N LEU A 204 8.81 16.43 -4.65
CA LEU A 204 8.99 17.45 -3.62
C LEU A 204 10.43 17.93 -3.48
N VAL A 205 11.42 17.03 -3.71
CA VAL A 205 12.84 17.38 -3.53
C VAL A 205 13.43 17.86 -4.85
N LYS A 206 13.63 19.16 -4.96
CA LYS A 206 14.22 19.79 -6.16
C LYS A 206 15.74 19.63 -6.15
N GLY A 207 16.32 19.39 -7.33
CA GLY A 207 17.80 19.33 -7.49
C GLY A 207 18.44 18.00 -7.11
N ILE A 208 17.72 17.03 -6.54
CA ILE A 208 18.28 15.73 -6.20
C ILE A 208 18.46 14.86 -7.45
N VAL A 209 19.64 14.24 -7.56
CA VAL A 209 19.98 13.35 -8.70
C VAL A 209 19.39 11.95 -8.52
N SER A 210 19.39 11.41 -7.30
CA SER A 210 18.89 10.08 -6.97
C SER A 210 17.94 10.14 -5.79
N CYS A 211 16.84 9.39 -5.86
CA CYS A 211 15.89 9.23 -4.75
C CYS A 211 16.04 7.88 -4.04
N GLY A 212 17.21 7.24 -4.11
CA GLY A 212 17.54 6.12 -3.23
C GLY A 212 17.72 6.60 -1.79
N LEU A 213 17.49 5.69 -0.82
CA LEU A 213 17.47 6.04 0.59
C LEU A 213 18.79 6.70 1.03
N ASP A 214 19.94 6.17 0.62
CA ASP A 214 21.25 6.77 0.91
C ASP A 214 21.42 8.18 0.36
N SER A 215 20.97 8.41 -0.88
CA SER A 215 21.07 9.73 -1.50
C SER A 215 20.20 10.77 -0.77
N LEU A 216 19.01 10.36 -0.34
CA LEU A 216 18.09 11.23 0.41
C LEU A 216 18.59 11.45 1.85
N THR A 217 19.13 10.41 2.49
CA THR A 217 19.74 10.49 3.81
C THR A 217 20.90 11.50 3.80
N HIS A 218 21.78 11.40 2.81
CA HIS A 218 22.88 12.34 2.64
C HIS A 218 22.37 13.76 2.35
N TRP A 219 21.37 13.91 1.46
CA TRP A 219 20.79 15.20 1.08
C TRP A 219 20.22 15.96 2.26
N PHE A 220 19.52 15.26 3.15
CA PHE A 220 18.88 15.85 4.34
C PHE A 220 19.77 15.85 5.58
N GLY A 221 20.97 15.24 5.53
CA GLY A 221 21.91 15.18 6.65
C GLY A 221 21.45 14.22 7.78
N PHE A 222 20.68 13.17 7.43
CA PHE A 222 20.28 12.17 8.41
C PHE A 222 21.44 11.21 8.73
N SER A 223 21.51 10.75 9.98
CA SER A 223 22.43 9.68 10.38
C SER A 223 21.77 8.32 10.14
N ASN A 224 22.48 7.41 9.47
CA ASN A 224 22.01 6.04 9.28
C ASN A 224 23.06 5.06 9.82
N GLY A 225 22.88 4.65 11.07
CA GLY A 225 23.82 3.75 11.76
C GLY A 225 23.64 2.25 11.46
N SER A 226 22.53 1.83 10.85
CA SER A 226 22.15 0.42 10.70
C SER A 226 21.55 0.13 9.33
N ARG A 227 22.31 0.40 8.26
CA ARG A 227 21.89 0.12 6.88
C ARG A 227 21.72 -1.39 6.64
N HIS A 228 20.76 -1.70 5.78
CA HIS A 228 20.38 -3.09 5.41
C HIS A 228 19.96 -3.94 6.60
N ARG A 229 19.29 -3.29 7.55
CA ARG A 229 18.53 -3.90 8.63
C ARG A 229 17.19 -3.19 8.69
N ALA A 230 16.11 -3.97 8.67
CA ALA A 230 14.76 -3.45 8.50
C ALA A 230 14.40 -2.32 9.49
N ALA A 231 14.76 -2.45 10.77
CA ALA A 231 14.47 -1.40 11.75
C ALA A 231 15.25 -0.10 11.48
N GLY A 232 16.52 -0.19 11.09
CA GLY A 232 17.33 0.97 10.74
C GLY A 232 16.79 1.72 9.53
N ASP A 233 16.48 1.00 8.48
CA ASP A 233 15.97 1.57 7.24
C ASP A 233 14.53 2.09 7.39
N ALA A 234 13.68 1.43 8.20
CA ALA A 234 12.36 1.93 8.55
C ALA A 234 12.42 3.23 9.38
N LEU A 235 13.34 3.35 10.35
CA LEU A 235 13.53 4.58 11.15
C LEU A 235 13.98 5.75 10.27
N VAL A 236 14.95 5.54 9.40
CA VAL A 236 15.41 6.58 8.48
C VAL A 236 14.33 6.94 7.45
N THR A 237 13.57 5.95 6.98
CA THR A 237 12.42 6.20 6.10
C THR A 237 11.32 6.98 6.81
N ALA A 238 11.12 6.76 8.12
CA ALA A 238 10.18 7.54 8.93
C ALA A 238 10.63 9.01 9.08
N GLU A 239 11.92 9.24 9.30
CA GLU A 239 12.49 10.60 9.32
C GLU A 239 12.35 11.29 7.96
N LEU A 240 12.62 10.57 6.88
CA LEU A 240 12.40 11.05 5.52
C LEU A 240 10.93 11.39 5.27
N LEU A 241 10.00 10.55 5.71
CA LEU A 241 8.57 10.81 5.59
C LEU A 241 8.18 12.15 6.25
N GLU A 242 8.61 12.40 7.48
CA GLU A 242 8.33 13.67 8.18
C GLU A 242 8.84 14.87 7.39
N ARG A 243 10.03 14.75 6.80
CA ARG A 243 10.59 15.82 5.95
C ARG A 243 9.74 16.04 4.70
N LEU A 244 9.35 14.96 4.03
CA LEU A 244 8.50 15.02 2.84
C LEU A 244 7.09 15.55 3.15
N LEU A 245 6.53 15.22 4.31
CA LEU A 245 5.26 15.80 4.79
C LEU A 245 5.38 17.31 5.01
N GLY A 246 6.52 17.79 5.54
CA GLY A 246 6.84 19.21 5.65
C GLY A 246 6.81 19.90 4.30
N LEU A 247 7.56 19.39 3.33
CA LEU A 247 7.60 19.92 1.96
C LEU A 247 6.22 19.87 1.27
N ALA A 248 5.44 18.81 1.50
CA ALA A 248 4.09 18.73 0.94
C ALA A 248 3.17 19.81 1.53
N ARG A 249 3.27 20.10 2.84
CA ARG A 249 2.52 21.18 3.49
C ARG A 249 2.91 22.55 2.95
N GLU A 250 4.19 22.79 2.65
CA GLU A 250 4.66 24.00 1.98
C GLU A 250 4.04 24.16 0.57
N GLU A 251 3.79 23.04 -0.13
CA GLU A 251 3.03 23.01 -1.40
C GLU A 251 1.50 23.09 -1.23
N GLY A 252 1.00 23.22 0.00
CA GLY A 252 -0.42 23.38 0.30
C GLY A 252 -1.18 22.09 0.61
N ALA A 253 -0.52 20.93 0.66
CA ALA A 253 -1.18 19.67 1.03
C ALA A 253 -1.66 19.71 2.50
N ARG A 254 -2.92 19.34 2.71
CA ARG A 254 -3.54 19.27 4.04
C ARG A 254 -4.10 17.89 4.36
N THR A 255 -4.51 17.14 3.35
CA THR A 255 -5.18 15.86 3.47
C THR A 255 -4.35 14.72 2.88
N LEU A 256 -4.71 13.50 3.24
CA LEU A 256 -4.11 12.29 2.64
C LEU A 256 -4.34 12.24 1.12
N GLN A 257 -5.48 12.75 0.64
CA GLN A 257 -5.78 12.82 -0.79
C GLN A 257 -4.86 13.81 -1.52
N ASP A 258 -4.53 14.96 -0.92
CA ASP A 258 -3.57 15.91 -1.49
C ASP A 258 -2.19 15.25 -1.65
N LEU A 259 -1.77 14.49 -0.64
CA LEU A 259 -0.50 13.77 -0.66
C LEU A 259 -0.47 12.69 -1.74
N ALA A 260 -1.55 11.93 -1.89
CA ALA A 260 -1.71 10.96 -2.97
C ALA A 260 -1.75 11.63 -4.35
N ALA A 261 -2.36 12.80 -4.46
CA ALA A 261 -2.35 13.61 -5.68
C ALA A 261 -0.93 14.07 -6.04
N ILE A 262 -0.15 14.56 -5.07
CA ILE A 262 1.27 14.90 -5.28
C ILE A 262 2.03 13.66 -5.77
N GLU A 263 1.87 12.52 -5.11
CA GLU A 263 2.54 11.27 -5.45
C GLU A 263 2.21 10.79 -6.88
N SER A 264 1.02 11.03 -7.36
CA SER A 264 0.54 10.60 -8.68
C SER A 264 0.93 11.55 -9.82
N ARG A 265 1.34 12.80 -9.53
CA ARG A 265 1.77 13.77 -10.56
C ARG A 265 2.85 13.16 -11.46
N ARG A 266 2.88 13.56 -12.72
CA ARG A 266 3.99 13.22 -13.61
C ARG A 266 5.29 13.85 -13.08
N ALA A 267 6.31 13.05 -12.88
CA ALA A 267 7.59 13.57 -12.43
C ALA A 267 8.15 14.57 -13.43
N PRO A 268 8.73 15.71 -13.00
CA PRO A 268 9.40 16.63 -13.90
C PRO A 268 10.49 15.90 -14.71
N ARG A 269 10.61 16.23 -16.00
CA ARG A 269 11.71 15.70 -16.82
C ARG A 269 13.03 16.15 -16.19
N ARG A 270 13.90 15.20 -15.92
CA ARG A 270 15.27 15.53 -15.48
C ARG A 270 15.95 16.31 -16.60
N PRO A 271 16.67 17.40 -16.32
CA PRO A 271 17.59 17.96 -17.30
C PRO A 271 18.62 16.87 -17.65
N ARG A 272 18.92 16.77 -18.93
CA ARG A 272 19.97 15.87 -19.45
C ARG A 272 21.34 16.35 -19.00
#